data_3a7482c4526199c0326a222364bd0ab2
#
_entry.id   3a7482c4526199c0326a222364bd0ab2
#
_cell.length_a   1.000
_cell.length_b   1.000
_cell.length_c   1.000
_cell.angle_alpha   90.00
_cell.angle_beta   90.00
_cell.angle_gamma   90.00
#
_symmetry.space_group_name_H-M   'P 1'
#
loop_
_entity.id
_entity.type
_entity.pdbx_description
1 polymer ?
#
loop_
_entity_poly.entity_id
_entity_poly.type
_entity_poly.pdbx_seq_one_letter_code
_entity_poly.pdbx_strand_id
1 'polypeptide(L)'
;TLQRDAPPGREWLHEVKFDGYRMQAQLAGTKVRLLTRTGLDWTGKFGAAIIAELGRLKCTDAILDGEIVVLADSGVSSFALLQADLSAGRTDRFLYYIFDLIRLDGQDLRKEPLV
;
A
#
# COMPACT_ATOMS: atom_id res chain seq x y z
N THR A 1 -0.22 -8.00 -2.35
CA THR A 1 -0.05 -7.93 -3.80
C THR A 1 0.23 -6.52 -4.25
N LEU A 2 1.26 -6.35 -5.02
CA LEU A 2 1.61 -5.07 -5.58
C LEU A 2 1.00 -4.95 -6.96
N GLN A 3 0.16 -3.96 -7.14
CA GLN A 3 -0.48 -3.75 -8.42
C GLN A 3 -0.31 -2.29 -8.81
N ARG A 4 0.28 -2.04 -9.96
CA ARG A 4 0.57 -0.70 -10.38
C ARG A 4 -0.15 -0.28 -11.66
N ASP A 5 -0.62 -1.21 -12.45
CA ASP A 5 -1.24 -0.87 -13.72
C ASP A 5 -2.75 -0.87 -13.61
N ALA A 6 -3.36 0.20 -14.07
CA ALA A 6 -4.80 0.25 -14.22
C ALA A 6 -5.18 -0.39 -15.55
N PRO A 7 -6.32 -1.07 -15.62
CA PRO A 7 -6.82 -1.54 -16.90
C PRO A 7 -7.10 -0.38 -17.84
N PRO A 8 -7.10 -0.61 -19.14
CA PRO A 8 -7.47 0.44 -20.07
C PRO A 8 -8.90 0.91 -19.84
N GLY A 9 -9.12 2.21 -20.00
CA GLY A 9 -10.42 2.80 -19.80
C GLY A 9 -10.48 3.66 -18.55
N ARG A 10 -10.61 4.97 -18.74
CA ARG A 10 -10.64 5.89 -17.61
C ARG A 10 -11.88 5.76 -16.77
N GLU A 11 -12.98 5.37 -17.36
CA GLU A 11 -14.22 5.17 -16.64
C GLU A 11 -14.05 4.10 -15.56
N TRP A 12 -13.27 3.08 -15.86
CA TRP A 12 -13.00 2.04 -14.90
C TRP A 12 -12.31 2.60 -13.65
N LEU A 13 -11.34 3.50 -13.84
CA LEU A 13 -10.60 4.08 -12.73
C LEU A 13 -11.49 4.92 -11.83
N HIS A 14 -12.45 5.64 -12.42
CA HIS A 14 -13.33 6.48 -11.64
C HIS A 14 -14.31 5.69 -10.79
N GLU A 15 -14.59 4.46 -11.18
CA GLU A 15 -15.55 3.63 -10.45
C GLU A 15 -14.91 2.78 -9.37
N VAL A 16 -13.58 2.63 -9.42
CA VAL A 16 -12.88 1.82 -8.43
C VAL A 16 -12.57 2.66 -7.21
N LYS A 17 -13.14 2.24 -6.09
CA LYS A 17 -12.84 2.85 -4.79
C LYS A 17 -12.24 1.79 -3.90
N PHE A 18 -11.12 2.14 -3.30
CA PHE A 18 -10.49 1.27 -2.32
C PHE A 18 -10.89 1.77 -0.93
N ASP A 19 -11.65 0.95 -0.23
CA ASP A 19 -12.06 1.25 1.13
C ASP A 19 -11.10 0.62 2.11
N GLY A 20 -10.11 1.40 2.52
CA GLY A 20 -9.09 0.92 3.43
C GLY A 20 -8.35 2.07 4.09
N TYR A 21 -7.13 1.79 4.54
CA TYR A 21 -6.27 2.79 5.16
C TYR A 21 -5.18 3.21 4.20
N ARG A 22 -5.11 4.50 3.94
CA ARG A 22 -4.04 5.06 3.13
C ARG A 22 -2.75 5.09 3.93
N MET A 23 -1.73 4.46 3.38
CA MET A 23 -0.45 4.30 4.06
C MET A 23 0.68 4.66 3.13
N GLN A 24 1.66 5.37 3.67
CA GLN A 24 2.92 5.59 2.99
C GLN A 24 3.92 4.55 3.47
N ALA A 25 4.57 3.88 2.53
CA ALA A 25 5.64 2.94 2.86
C ALA A 25 6.98 3.62 2.64
N GLN A 26 7.82 3.60 3.65
CA GLN A 26 9.18 4.13 3.57
C GLN A 26 10.15 2.98 3.69
N LEU A 27 10.96 2.78 2.66
CA LEU A 27 11.96 1.74 2.61
C LEU A 27 13.34 2.37 2.68
N ALA A 28 14.17 1.87 3.58
CA ALA A 28 15.55 2.33 3.72
C ALA A 28 16.43 1.12 4.02
N GLY A 29 17.15 0.65 3.01
CA GLY A 29 17.90 -0.59 3.11
C GLY A 29 16.96 -1.76 3.38
N THR A 30 17.10 -2.41 4.52
CA THR A 30 16.24 -3.51 4.93
C THR A 30 15.08 -3.06 5.81
N LYS A 31 15.03 -1.79 6.17
CA LYS A 31 13.98 -1.27 7.05
C LYS A 31 12.76 -0.84 6.24
N VAL A 32 11.60 -1.24 6.73
CA VAL A 32 10.32 -0.86 6.14
C VAL A 32 9.47 -0.21 7.22
N ARG A 33 8.91 0.94 6.91
CA ARG A 33 7.99 1.64 7.81
C ARG A 33 6.70 1.95 7.07
N LEU A 34 5.58 1.75 7.75
CA LEU A 34 4.26 2.12 7.24
C LEU A 34 3.74 3.27 8.08
N LEU A 35 3.48 4.39 7.44
CA LEU A 35 3.03 5.60 8.13
C LEU A 35 1.63 5.98 7.64
N THR A 36 0.80 6.42 8.59
CA THR A 36 -0.50 6.96 8.25
C THR A 36 -0.34 8.33 7.59
N ARG A 37 -1.45 8.84 7.07
CA ARG A 37 -1.51 10.15 6.45
C ARG A 37 -1.03 11.28 7.36
N THR A 38 -1.24 11.12 8.67
CA THR A 38 -0.82 12.10 9.67
C THR A 38 0.55 11.81 10.27
N GLY A 39 1.24 10.80 9.75
CA GLY A 39 2.60 10.48 10.18
C GLY A 39 2.71 9.49 11.32
N LEU A 40 1.63 8.85 11.72
CA LEU A 40 1.69 7.83 12.77
C LEU A 40 2.31 6.54 12.22
N ASP A 41 3.17 5.93 13.01
CA ASP A 41 3.83 4.69 12.63
C ASP A 41 2.94 3.49 12.95
N TRP A 42 2.44 2.85 11.89
CA TRP A 42 1.61 1.67 11.99
C TRP A 42 2.29 0.43 11.42
N THR A 43 3.60 0.43 11.39
CA THR A 43 4.39 -0.62 10.74
C THR A 43 3.98 -2.03 11.14
N GLY A 44 3.75 -2.27 12.42
CA GLY A 44 3.41 -3.60 12.91
C GLY A 44 1.94 -3.97 12.86
N LYS A 45 1.06 -3.03 12.52
CA LYS A 45 -0.39 -3.27 12.63
C LYS A 45 -0.92 -4.25 11.60
N PHE A 46 -0.30 -4.33 10.45
CA PHE A 46 -0.78 -5.17 9.34
C PHE A 46 -0.02 -6.48 9.22
N GLY A 47 0.85 -6.77 10.17
CA GLY A 47 1.58 -8.02 10.24
C GLY A 47 2.84 -8.05 9.41
N ALA A 48 3.56 -9.16 9.50
CA ALA A 48 4.87 -9.30 8.92
C ALA A 48 4.85 -9.55 7.42
N ALA A 49 3.75 -10.06 6.88
CA ALA A 49 3.71 -10.46 5.46
C ALA A 49 3.91 -9.28 4.50
N ILE A 50 3.20 -8.16 4.77
CA ILE A 50 3.33 -6.96 3.94
C ILE A 50 4.73 -6.38 4.06
N ILE A 51 5.26 -6.33 5.28
CA ILE A 51 6.61 -5.84 5.52
C ILE A 51 7.64 -6.69 4.78
N ALA A 52 7.48 -8.01 4.81
CA ALA A 52 8.39 -8.91 4.12
C ALA A 52 8.33 -8.72 2.60
N GLU A 53 7.13 -8.55 2.04
CA GLU A 53 6.99 -8.32 0.60
C GLU A 53 7.65 -7.01 0.18
N LEU A 54 7.42 -5.94 0.94
CA LEU A 54 8.04 -4.64 0.65
C LEU A 54 9.56 -4.72 0.77
N GLY A 55 10.06 -5.50 1.73
CA GLY A 55 11.49 -5.68 1.91
C GLY A 55 12.17 -6.42 0.77
N ARG A 56 11.40 -7.09 -0.10
CA ARG A 56 11.96 -7.76 -1.27
C ARG A 56 12.21 -6.83 -2.45
N LEU A 57 11.71 -5.61 -2.38
CA LEU A 57 11.95 -4.65 -3.45
C LEU A 57 13.42 -4.28 -3.48
N LYS A 58 14.00 -4.39 -4.66
CA LYS A 58 15.45 -4.13 -4.83
C LYS A 58 15.67 -2.65 -5.01
N CYS A 59 15.90 -1.96 -3.90
CA CYS A 59 16.18 -0.53 -3.91
C CYS A 59 16.96 -0.16 -2.67
N THR A 60 17.70 0.94 -2.73
CA THR A 60 18.41 1.48 -1.57
C THR A 60 17.44 2.20 -0.66
N ASP A 61 16.57 3.02 -1.24
CA ASP A 61 15.47 3.63 -0.51
C ASP A 61 14.28 3.82 -1.48
N ALA A 62 13.09 3.91 -0.90
CA ALA A 62 11.91 4.20 -1.68
C ALA A 62 10.84 4.76 -0.77
N ILE A 63 9.97 5.61 -1.34
CA ILE A 63 8.75 6.07 -0.69
C ILE A 63 7.60 5.75 -1.61
N LEU A 64 6.66 4.96 -1.11
CA LEU A 64 5.50 4.51 -1.86
C LEU A 64 4.24 5.04 -1.21
N ASP A 65 3.25 5.35 -2.02
CA ASP A 65 1.94 5.74 -1.52
C ASP A 65 0.92 4.75 -2.01
N GLY A 66 0.07 4.29 -1.12
CA GLY A 66 -0.91 3.28 -1.46
C GLY A 66 -1.97 3.14 -0.39
N GLU A 67 -2.74 2.07 -0.50
CA GLU A 67 -3.82 1.80 0.43
C GLU A 67 -3.86 0.35 0.82
N ILE A 68 -4.00 0.10 2.12
CA ILE A 68 -4.16 -1.26 2.63
C ILE A 68 -5.64 -1.58 2.70
N VAL A 69 -6.03 -2.70 2.11
CA VAL A 69 -7.42 -3.12 2.01
C VAL A 69 -7.55 -4.60 2.35
N VAL A 70 -8.79 -5.00 2.63
CA VAL A 70 -9.20 -6.41 2.66
C VAL A 70 -10.31 -6.57 1.64
N LEU A 71 -10.23 -7.60 0.81
CA LEU A 71 -11.24 -7.87 -0.19
C LEU A 71 -12.29 -8.83 0.35
N ALA A 72 -13.55 -8.52 0.07
CA ALA A 72 -14.65 -9.45 0.30
C ALA A 72 -14.60 -10.56 -0.76
N ASP A 73 -15.43 -11.57 -0.58
CA ASP A 73 -15.47 -12.69 -1.52
C ASP A 73 -15.85 -12.24 -2.94
N SER A 74 -16.57 -11.14 -3.06
CA SER A 74 -16.89 -10.53 -4.35
C SER A 74 -15.69 -9.88 -5.05
N GLY A 75 -14.58 -9.74 -4.38
CA GLY A 75 -13.40 -9.04 -4.90
C GLY A 75 -13.41 -7.55 -4.66
N VAL A 76 -14.43 -7.02 -4.01
CA VAL A 76 -14.54 -5.60 -3.69
C VAL A 76 -13.93 -5.36 -2.31
N SER A 77 -13.21 -4.24 -2.16
CA SER A 77 -12.63 -3.90 -0.86
C SER A 77 -13.72 -3.59 0.17
N SER A 78 -13.48 -3.99 1.41
CA SER A 78 -14.43 -3.80 2.50
C SER A 78 -13.71 -3.24 3.72
N PHE A 79 -14.05 -2.02 4.07
CA PHE A 79 -13.49 -1.38 5.26
C PHE A 79 -13.92 -2.09 6.54
N ALA A 80 -15.16 -2.60 6.56
CA ALA A 80 -15.66 -3.35 7.71
C ALA A 80 -14.84 -4.61 7.97
N LEU A 81 -14.51 -5.36 6.91
CA LEU A 81 -13.66 -6.54 7.03
C LEU A 81 -12.24 -6.16 7.45
N LEU A 82 -11.72 -5.06 6.92
CA LEU A 82 -10.41 -4.56 7.32
C LEU A 82 -10.36 -4.27 8.81
N GLN A 83 -11.35 -3.55 9.32
CA GLN A 83 -11.41 -3.24 10.75
C GLN A 83 -11.59 -4.47 11.61
N ALA A 84 -12.40 -5.42 11.14
CA ALA A 84 -12.60 -6.67 11.86
C ALA A 84 -11.29 -7.46 11.96
N ASP A 85 -10.53 -7.53 10.88
CA ASP A 85 -9.25 -8.22 10.88
C ASP A 85 -8.23 -7.54 11.79
N LEU A 86 -8.19 -6.21 11.78
CA LEU A 86 -7.31 -5.47 12.68
C LEU A 86 -7.66 -5.73 14.14
N SER A 87 -8.95 -5.71 14.48
CA SER A 87 -9.40 -5.94 15.84
C SER A 87 -9.14 -7.36 16.30
N ALA A 88 -9.26 -8.33 15.39
CA ALA A 88 -9.05 -9.73 15.71
C ALA A 88 -7.57 -10.15 15.65
N GLY A 89 -6.70 -9.28 15.19
CA GLY A 89 -5.29 -9.62 14.99
C GLY A 89 -5.03 -10.52 13.79
N ARG A 90 -5.95 -10.61 12.86
CA ARG A 90 -5.77 -11.38 11.63
C ARG A 90 -5.00 -10.54 10.62
N THR A 91 -3.94 -11.12 10.08
CA THR A 91 -3.05 -10.38 9.18
C THR A 91 -2.87 -11.06 7.82
N ASP A 92 -3.65 -12.08 7.53
CA ASP A 92 -3.45 -12.91 6.33
C ASP A 92 -4.20 -12.40 5.10
N ARG A 93 -5.06 -11.40 5.24
CA ARG A 93 -5.88 -10.91 4.14
C ARG A 93 -5.57 -9.47 3.71
N PHE A 94 -4.62 -8.81 4.34
CA PHE A 94 -4.28 -7.43 3.98
C PHE A 94 -3.56 -7.39 2.64
N LEU A 95 -3.98 -6.46 1.79
CA LEU A 95 -3.35 -6.17 0.52
C LEU A 95 -2.94 -4.71 0.48
N TYR A 96 -1.79 -4.43 -0.06
CA TYR A 96 -1.32 -3.06 -0.22
C TYR A 96 -1.30 -2.72 -1.70
N TYR A 97 -2.20 -1.82 -2.11
CA TYR A 97 -2.25 -1.30 -3.47
C TYR A 97 -1.43 -0.04 -3.55
N ILE A 98 -0.41 -0.04 -4.37
CA ILE A 98 0.49 1.11 -4.54
C ILE A 98 -0.01 1.95 -5.69
N PHE A 99 -0.30 3.23 -5.40
CA PHE A 99 -0.74 4.19 -6.42
C PHE A 99 0.43 4.94 -7.02
N ASP A 100 1.45 5.21 -6.23
CA ASP A 100 2.46 6.17 -6.58
C ASP A 100 3.80 5.79 -6.00
N LEU A 101 4.84 6.03 -6.77
CA LEU A 101 6.23 5.91 -6.34
C LEU A 101 6.78 7.31 -6.24
N ILE A 102 6.92 7.80 -5.01
CA ILE A 102 7.30 9.19 -4.76
C ILE A 102 8.80 9.39 -4.83
N ARG A 103 9.55 8.41 -4.33
CA ARG A 103 11.00 8.48 -4.28
C ARG A 103 11.60 7.11 -4.53
N LEU A 104 12.71 7.05 -5.24
CA LEU A 104 13.42 5.80 -5.48
C LEU A 104 14.92 6.10 -5.54
N ASP A 105 15.69 5.43 -4.66
CA ASP A 105 17.16 5.49 -4.61
C ASP A 105 17.70 6.92 -4.64
N GLY A 106 17.09 7.77 -3.81
CA GLY A 106 17.52 9.16 -3.68
C GLY A 106 16.93 10.14 -4.66
N GLN A 107 16.16 9.65 -5.64
CA GLN A 107 15.57 10.50 -6.67
C GLN A 107 14.10 10.77 -6.36
N ASP A 108 13.73 12.04 -6.31
CA ASP A 108 12.35 12.46 -6.08
C ASP A 108 11.59 12.44 -7.41
N LEU A 109 10.72 11.46 -7.55
CA LEU A 109 9.98 11.23 -8.78
C LEU A 109 8.77 12.14 -8.95
N ARG A 110 8.40 12.88 -7.91
CA ARG A 110 7.28 13.83 -8.01
C ARG A 110 7.55 14.96 -8.98
N LYS A 111 8.82 15.23 -9.26
CA LYS A 111 9.22 16.31 -10.16
C LYS A 111 9.34 15.85 -11.61
N GLU A 112 9.14 14.57 -11.86
CA GLU A 112 9.29 14.01 -13.20
C GLU A 112 7.95 13.44 -13.66
N PRO A 113 7.64 13.57 -14.98
CA PRO A 113 6.42 12.94 -15.49
C PRO A 113 6.50 11.42 -15.32
N LEU A 114 5.46 10.86 -14.76
CA LEU A 114 5.31 9.41 -14.71
C LEU A 114 4.67 8.99 -16.04
N VAL A 115 5.44 8.38 -16.86
CA VAL A 115 4.96 7.99 -18.18
C VAL A 115 4.74 6.49 -18.24
#